data_b0a3e1ebcfabdf7042a64369d134429d
#
_entry.id   b0a3e1ebcfabdf7042a64369d134429d
#
_cell.length_a   1.000
_cell.length_b   1.000
_cell.length_c   1.000
_cell.angle_alpha   90.00
_cell.angle_beta   90.00
_cell.angle_gamma   90.00
#
_symmetry.space_group_name_H-M   'P 1'
#
loop_
_entity.id
_entity.type
_entity.pdbx_description
1 polymer ?
#
loop_
_entity_poly.entity_id
_entity_poly.type
_entity_poly.pdbx_seq_one_letter_code
_entity_poly.pdbx_strand_id
1 'polypeptide(L)'
;MLTHLDSQGRAAMVDVTDKAVSFREAVAEARVRMLPQTLSMIVDGAHPKGDVFAVARIAGIQAAKKTSDLIPLCHPLMLTGVKVELSAEGSDCVHIVARCKLSGQTGVEMEALTAASVAALTIYDMCKAVDRGMTIESVRLLEKLGGKSGHYQADAQ
;
A
#
# COMPACT_ATOMS: atom_id res chain seq x y z
N MET A 1 -13.68 1.72 19.47
CA MET A 1 -13.11 2.87 20.22
C MET A 1 -12.20 3.68 19.31
N LEU A 2 -12.43 4.98 19.25
CA LEU A 2 -11.58 5.87 18.46
C LEU A 2 -10.30 6.18 19.25
N THR A 3 -9.14 5.90 18.64
CA THR A 3 -7.84 6.02 19.31
C THR A 3 -7.08 7.30 18.99
N HIS A 4 -7.46 8.00 17.91
CA HIS A 4 -6.78 9.23 17.48
C HIS A 4 -7.46 10.51 18.01
N LEU A 5 -7.97 10.45 19.25
CA LEU A 5 -8.61 11.60 19.93
C LEU A 5 -7.96 11.83 21.28
N ASP A 6 -7.76 13.11 21.61
CA ASP A 6 -7.34 13.51 22.97
C ASP A 6 -8.53 13.52 23.95
N SER A 7 -8.29 13.88 25.19
CA SER A 7 -9.33 13.94 26.24
C SER A 7 -10.44 14.96 25.95
N GLN A 8 -10.22 15.87 25.00
CA GLN A 8 -11.18 16.88 24.57
C GLN A 8 -11.85 16.54 23.25
N GLY A 9 -11.63 15.33 22.70
CA GLY A 9 -12.20 14.88 21.44
C GLY A 9 -11.54 15.44 20.19
N ARG A 10 -10.36 16.03 20.31
CA ARG A 10 -9.61 16.58 19.17
C ARG A 10 -8.67 15.54 18.60
N ALA A 11 -8.40 15.65 17.28
CA ALA A 11 -7.46 14.75 16.61
C ALA A 11 -6.07 14.79 17.27
N ALA A 12 -5.53 13.63 17.57
CA ALA A 12 -4.23 13.49 18.21
C ALA A 12 -3.53 12.20 17.77
N MET A 13 -2.22 12.26 17.64
CA MET A 13 -1.42 11.05 17.41
C MET A 13 -1.37 10.24 18.71
N VAL A 14 -1.58 8.92 18.60
CA VAL A 14 -1.59 8.02 19.76
C VAL A 14 -0.21 8.01 20.41
N ASP A 15 -0.16 8.16 21.74
CA ASP A 15 1.08 7.96 22.49
C ASP A 15 1.32 6.46 22.67
N VAL A 16 2.45 5.97 22.12
CA VAL A 16 2.82 4.56 22.17
C VAL A 16 4.01 4.28 23.09
N THR A 17 4.37 5.25 23.94
CA THR A 17 5.54 5.16 24.82
C THR A 17 5.55 3.85 25.62
N ASP A 18 4.40 3.44 26.16
CA ASP A 18 4.26 2.28 27.03
C ASP A 18 3.89 0.99 26.28
N LYS A 19 3.74 1.04 24.95
CA LYS A 19 3.44 -0.16 24.17
C LYS A 19 4.68 -1.01 24.01
N ALA A 20 4.50 -2.33 24.14
CA ALA A 20 5.59 -3.28 23.95
C ALA A 20 6.05 -3.30 22.50
N VAL A 21 7.35 -3.46 22.30
CA VAL A 21 7.93 -3.76 20.99
C VAL A 21 7.59 -5.20 20.62
N SER A 22 6.98 -5.40 19.47
CA SER A 22 6.66 -6.73 18.95
C SER A 22 6.85 -6.78 17.45
N PHE A 23 6.99 -7.99 16.91
CA PHE A 23 7.00 -8.19 15.46
C PHE A 23 5.62 -7.84 14.89
N ARG A 24 5.62 -7.08 13.80
CA ARG A 24 4.41 -6.64 13.13
C ARG A 24 4.56 -6.76 11.63
N GLU A 25 3.50 -7.19 10.99
CA GLU A 25 3.45 -7.34 9.55
C GLU A 25 2.06 -6.97 9.05
N ALA A 26 1.99 -6.35 7.89
CA ALA A 26 0.74 -6.04 7.22
C ALA A 26 0.87 -6.27 5.73
N VAL A 27 -0.20 -6.74 5.12
CA VAL A 27 -0.32 -6.98 3.69
C VAL A 27 -1.55 -6.23 3.20
N ALA A 28 -1.36 -5.40 2.17
CA ALA A 28 -2.44 -4.67 1.52
C ALA A 28 -2.44 -4.98 0.03
N GLU A 29 -3.56 -4.74 -0.62
CA GLU A 29 -3.68 -4.88 -2.07
C GLU A 29 -4.31 -3.65 -2.69
N ALA A 30 -4.11 -3.52 -3.99
CA ALA A 30 -4.83 -2.59 -4.86
C ALA A 30 -4.98 -3.23 -6.23
N ARG A 31 -5.96 -2.80 -6.98
CA ARG A 31 -6.15 -3.19 -8.38
C ARG A 31 -6.27 -1.96 -9.25
N VAL A 32 -5.72 -2.05 -10.46
CA VAL A 32 -5.88 -1.02 -11.48
C VAL A 32 -6.55 -1.66 -12.67
N ARG A 33 -7.80 -1.28 -12.91
CA ARG A 33 -8.58 -1.74 -14.06
C ARG A 33 -8.24 -0.88 -15.25
N MET A 34 -8.03 -1.50 -16.41
CA MET A 34 -7.58 -0.82 -17.62
C MET A 34 -8.09 -1.51 -18.88
N LEU A 35 -7.86 -0.89 -20.02
CA LEU A 35 -8.14 -1.53 -21.30
C LEU A 35 -7.18 -2.70 -21.52
N PRO A 36 -7.63 -3.79 -22.18
CA PRO A 36 -6.77 -4.94 -22.45
C PRO A 36 -5.50 -4.58 -23.21
N GLN A 37 -5.58 -3.67 -24.16
CA GLN A 37 -4.39 -3.23 -24.90
C GLN A 37 -3.38 -2.47 -24.03
N THR A 38 -3.85 -1.78 -22.98
CA THR A 38 -2.96 -1.11 -22.02
C THR A 38 -2.18 -2.15 -21.22
N LEU A 39 -2.86 -3.18 -20.74
CA LEU A 39 -2.20 -4.26 -20.00
C LEU A 39 -1.19 -5.01 -20.88
N SER A 40 -1.56 -5.31 -22.13
CA SER A 40 -0.65 -5.94 -23.07
C SER A 40 0.63 -5.13 -23.27
N MET A 41 0.50 -3.81 -23.43
CA MET A 41 1.64 -2.92 -23.59
C MET A 41 2.57 -2.94 -22.37
N ILE A 42 2.01 -2.98 -21.16
CA ILE A 42 2.79 -3.08 -19.92
C ILE A 42 3.55 -4.41 -19.86
N VAL A 43 2.82 -5.51 -20.05
CA VAL A 43 3.36 -6.88 -19.94
C VAL A 43 4.42 -7.15 -20.99
N ASP A 44 4.20 -6.68 -22.22
CA ASP A 44 5.12 -6.89 -23.33
C ASP A 44 6.35 -5.98 -23.29
N GLY A 45 6.39 -5.07 -22.31
CA GLY A 45 7.51 -4.13 -22.16
C GLY A 45 7.59 -3.07 -23.27
N ALA A 46 6.48 -2.83 -23.97
CA ALA A 46 6.42 -1.92 -25.11
C ALA A 46 6.08 -0.48 -24.71
N HIS A 47 6.01 -0.17 -23.42
CA HIS A 47 5.65 1.16 -22.97
C HIS A 47 6.81 2.14 -23.20
N PRO A 48 6.54 3.31 -23.84
CA PRO A 48 7.61 4.27 -24.16
C PRO A 48 8.31 4.88 -22.94
N LYS A 49 7.66 4.87 -21.77
CA LYS A 49 8.26 5.35 -20.51
C LYS A 49 9.09 4.29 -19.79
N GLY A 50 9.23 3.09 -20.35
CA GLY A 50 10.04 2.01 -19.79
C GLY A 50 9.24 0.97 -19.03
N ASP A 51 9.86 0.32 -18.04
CA ASP A 51 9.28 -0.77 -17.27
C ASP A 51 8.29 -0.23 -16.21
N VAL A 52 7.02 -0.31 -16.54
CA VAL A 52 5.94 0.23 -15.67
C VAL A 52 5.92 -0.47 -14.30
N PHE A 53 6.05 -1.80 -14.27
CA PHE A 53 6.04 -2.53 -13.01
C PHE A 53 7.25 -2.19 -12.13
N ALA A 54 8.42 -2.05 -12.73
CA ALA A 54 9.63 -1.69 -11.97
C ALA A 54 9.50 -0.31 -11.33
N VAL A 55 9.02 0.69 -12.09
CA VAL A 55 8.84 2.04 -11.57
C VAL A 55 7.77 2.08 -10.47
N ALA A 56 6.65 1.40 -10.69
CA ALA A 56 5.57 1.34 -9.69
C ALA A 56 6.03 0.62 -8.41
N ARG A 57 6.83 -0.43 -8.53
CA ARG A 57 7.39 -1.14 -7.37
C ARG A 57 8.26 -0.21 -6.52
N ILE A 58 9.17 0.52 -7.15
CA ILE A 58 10.04 1.46 -6.43
C ILE A 58 9.21 2.57 -5.77
N ALA A 59 8.22 3.10 -6.48
CA ALA A 59 7.35 4.13 -5.94
C ALA A 59 6.59 3.65 -4.70
N GLY A 60 6.08 2.41 -4.72
CA GLY A 60 5.41 1.81 -3.58
C GLY A 60 6.35 1.61 -2.38
N ILE A 61 7.56 1.14 -2.62
CA ILE A 61 8.56 0.99 -1.55
C ILE A 61 8.89 2.36 -0.93
N GLN A 62 9.11 3.38 -1.73
CA GLN A 62 9.38 4.74 -1.24
C GLN A 62 8.20 5.29 -0.45
N ALA A 63 6.98 5.06 -0.93
CA ALA A 63 5.76 5.53 -0.26
C ALA A 63 5.59 4.91 1.13
N ALA A 64 5.87 3.61 1.27
CA ALA A 64 5.85 2.95 2.57
C ALA A 64 6.76 3.67 3.58
N LYS A 65 7.95 4.05 3.15
CA LYS A 65 8.94 4.74 3.99
C LYS A 65 8.55 6.18 4.32
N LYS A 66 7.62 6.77 3.58
CA LYS A 66 7.20 8.18 3.73
C LYS A 66 5.76 8.31 4.21
N THR A 67 5.17 7.25 4.70
CA THR A 67 3.76 7.23 5.10
C THR A 67 3.46 8.32 6.15
N SER A 68 4.32 8.51 7.13
CA SER A 68 4.12 9.55 8.15
C SER A 68 4.15 10.98 7.59
N ASP A 69 4.80 11.20 6.46
CA ASP A 69 4.78 12.51 5.78
C ASP A 69 3.44 12.78 5.06
N LEU A 70 2.68 11.73 4.77
CA LEU A 70 1.43 11.81 4.01
C LEU A 70 0.19 11.67 4.90
N ILE A 71 0.28 10.86 5.94
CA ILE A 71 -0.83 10.55 6.84
C ILE A 71 -0.56 11.22 8.18
N PRO A 72 -1.29 12.28 8.53
CA PRO A 72 -0.87 13.21 9.60
C PRO A 72 -0.66 12.60 10.98
N LEU A 73 -1.46 11.58 11.34
CA LEU A 73 -1.41 11.00 12.69
C LEU A 73 -0.64 9.68 12.75
N CYS A 74 0.07 9.32 11.68
CA CYS A 74 0.93 8.15 11.66
C CYS A 74 2.30 8.45 12.26
N HIS A 75 2.81 7.52 13.05
CA HIS A 75 4.17 7.59 13.59
C HIS A 75 5.19 7.32 12.48
N PRO A 76 6.33 8.02 12.47
CA PRO A 76 7.45 7.62 11.61
C PRO A 76 8.00 6.28 12.09
N LEU A 77 8.16 5.33 11.17
CA LEU A 77 8.55 3.97 11.51
C LEU A 77 9.81 3.56 10.75
N MET A 78 10.66 2.77 11.41
CA MET A 78 11.80 2.13 10.79
C MET A 78 11.40 0.74 10.30
N LEU A 79 10.97 0.67 9.05
CA LEU A 79 10.58 -0.60 8.44
C LEU A 79 11.81 -1.49 8.23
N THR A 80 11.68 -2.78 8.55
CA THR A 80 12.74 -3.76 8.31
C THR A 80 12.53 -4.51 6.99
N GLY A 81 11.34 -4.46 6.43
CA GLY A 81 11.06 -5.06 5.14
C GLY A 81 9.88 -4.39 4.46
N VAL A 82 10.02 -4.15 3.16
CA VAL A 82 8.95 -3.69 2.28
C VAL A 82 9.05 -4.48 0.98
N LYS A 83 7.95 -5.13 0.60
CA LYS A 83 7.88 -5.88 -0.65
C LYS A 83 6.63 -5.46 -1.40
N VAL A 84 6.79 -5.08 -2.66
CA VAL A 84 5.68 -4.71 -3.53
C VAL A 84 5.73 -5.62 -4.75
N GLU A 85 4.66 -6.37 -4.98
CA GLU A 85 4.53 -7.28 -6.10
C GLU A 85 3.41 -6.81 -7.01
N LEU A 86 3.67 -6.78 -8.30
CA LEU A 86 2.70 -6.40 -9.32
C LEU A 86 2.60 -7.53 -10.33
N SER A 87 1.36 -7.85 -10.72
CA SER A 87 1.09 -8.90 -11.69
C SER A 87 -0.14 -8.57 -12.52
N ALA A 88 -0.18 -9.11 -13.74
CA ALA A 88 -1.39 -9.07 -14.54
C ALA A 88 -2.42 -10.03 -13.95
N GLU A 89 -3.66 -9.57 -13.87
CA GLU A 89 -4.80 -10.37 -13.41
C GLU A 89 -5.85 -10.32 -14.52
N GLY A 90 -6.12 -11.47 -15.13
CA GLY A 90 -6.97 -11.52 -16.31
C GLY A 90 -6.37 -10.73 -17.48
N SER A 91 -7.21 -10.11 -18.29
CA SER A 91 -6.79 -9.38 -19.49
C SER A 91 -6.82 -7.85 -19.33
N ASP A 92 -7.32 -7.33 -18.21
CA ASP A 92 -7.64 -5.92 -18.05
C ASP A 92 -7.34 -5.36 -16.65
N CYS A 93 -6.50 -6.03 -15.88
CA CYS A 93 -6.24 -5.62 -14.51
C CYS A 93 -4.79 -5.85 -14.10
N VAL A 94 -4.22 -4.92 -13.36
CA VAL A 94 -2.98 -5.11 -12.61
C VAL A 94 -3.34 -5.29 -11.14
N HIS A 95 -2.85 -6.36 -10.54
CA HIS A 95 -2.98 -6.63 -9.12
C HIS A 95 -1.69 -6.28 -8.40
N ILE A 96 -1.80 -5.51 -7.33
CA ILE A 96 -0.68 -5.04 -6.52
C ILE A 96 -0.84 -5.60 -5.11
N VAL A 97 0.23 -6.19 -4.58
CA VAL A 97 0.28 -6.64 -3.19
C VAL A 97 1.50 -6.01 -2.54
N ALA A 98 1.27 -5.31 -1.44
CA ALA A 98 2.32 -4.66 -0.66
C ALA A 98 2.40 -5.28 0.72
N ARG A 99 3.60 -5.63 1.15
CA ARG A 99 3.88 -6.25 2.45
C ARG A 99 4.91 -5.42 3.18
N CYS A 100 4.59 -4.99 4.39
CA CYS A 100 5.48 -4.23 5.26
C CYS A 100 5.65 -4.95 6.58
N LYS A 101 6.86 -4.89 7.16
CA LYS A 101 7.16 -5.49 8.45
C LYS A 101 8.20 -4.71 9.23
N LEU A 102 8.11 -4.80 10.55
CA LEU A 102 9.09 -4.26 11.48
C LEU A 102 8.91 -4.93 12.85
N SER A 103 9.86 -4.67 13.76
CA SER A 103 9.65 -4.81 15.19
C SER A 103 9.47 -3.43 15.78
N GLY A 104 8.32 -3.15 16.39
CA GLY A 104 8.00 -1.82 16.86
C GLY A 104 6.77 -1.76 17.76
N GLN A 105 6.40 -0.55 18.13
CA GLN A 105 5.34 -0.27 19.11
C GLN A 105 3.98 -0.03 18.46
N THR A 106 3.91 0.08 17.14
CA THR A 106 2.67 0.30 16.40
C THR A 106 2.64 -0.56 15.14
N GLY A 107 1.46 -0.79 14.60
CA GLY A 107 1.27 -1.57 13.39
C GLY A 107 1.72 -0.86 12.13
N VAL A 108 1.76 -1.58 11.03
CA VAL A 108 2.25 -1.13 9.72
C VAL A 108 1.18 -1.18 8.64
N GLU A 109 -0.09 -1.14 9.03
CA GLU A 109 -1.21 -1.19 8.08
C GLU A 109 -1.17 -0.02 7.11
N MET A 110 -0.93 1.20 7.61
CA MET A 110 -0.92 2.39 6.77
C MET A 110 0.25 2.39 5.80
N GLU A 111 1.40 1.86 6.21
CA GLU A 111 2.56 1.71 5.32
C GLU A 111 2.25 0.79 4.15
N ALA A 112 1.60 -0.35 4.42
CA ALA A 112 1.21 -1.29 3.37
C ALA A 112 0.14 -0.71 2.45
N LEU A 113 -0.88 -0.07 3.01
CA LEU A 113 -1.95 0.58 2.22
C LEU A 113 -1.41 1.73 1.38
N THR A 114 -0.53 2.54 1.92
CA THR A 114 0.10 3.65 1.20
C THR A 114 0.97 3.13 0.07
N ALA A 115 1.76 2.08 0.30
CA ALA A 115 2.58 1.45 -0.72
C ALA A 115 1.73 0.95 -1.90
N ALA A 116 0.66 0.21 -1.62
CA ALA A 116 -0.23 -0.31 -2.66
C ALA A 116 -0.90 0.83 -3.45
N SER A 117 -1.35 1.87 -2.74
CA SER A 117 -2.02 3.02 -3.34
C SER A 117 -1.10 3.82 -4.26
N VAL A 118 0.13 4.10 -3.82
CA VAL A 118 1.08 4.88 -4.63
C VAL A 118 1.62 4.08 -5.80
N ALA A 119 1.80 2.77 -5.66
CA ALA A 119 2.12 1.90 -6.79
C ALA A 119 1.02 1.97 -7.85
N ALA A 120 -0.26 1.92 -7.43
CA ALA A 120 -1.41 2.06 -8.34
C ALA A 120 -1.44 3.43 -9.02
N LEU A 121 -1.22 4.51 -8.27
CA LEU A 121 -1.15 5.87 -8.83
C LEU A 121 -0.02 5.99 -9.85
N THR A 122 1.10 5.33 -9.61
CA THR A 122 2.25 5.35 -10.52
C THR A 122 1.91 4.65 -11.84
N ILE A 123 1.20 3.52 -11.80
CA ILE A 123 0.70 2.86 -13.01
C ILE A 123 -0.22 3.81 -13.77
N TYR A 124 -1.15 4.45 -13.08
CA TYR A 124 -2.05 5.43 -13.70
C TYR A 124 -1.25 6.55 -14.38
N ASP A 125 -0.32 7.15 -13.66
CA ASP A 125 0.49 8.24 -14.19
C ASP A 125 1.29 7.84 -15.44
N MET A 126 1.89 6.64 -15.42
CA MET A 126 2.69 6.19 -16.56
C MET A 126 1.86 5.81 -17.78
N CYS A 127 0.61 5.39 -17.59
CA CYS A 127 -0.24 4.89 -18.68
C CYS A 127 -1.36 5.85 -19.11
N LYS A 128 -1.57 6.96 -18.40
CA LYS A 128 -2.69 7.88 -18.65
C LYS A 128 -2.71 8.46 -20.06
N ALA A 129 -1.55 8.60 -20.71
CA ALA A 129 -1.49 9.13 -22.07
C ALA A 129 -2.20 8.22 -23.08
N VAL A 130 -2.27 6.93 -22.83
CA VAL A 130 -2.92 5.94 -23.72
C VAL A 130 -4.25 5.43 -23.14
N ASP A 131 -4.51 5.62 -21.86
CA ASP A 131 -5.70 5.08 -21.20
C ASP A 131 -6.08 5.95 -19.99
N ARG A 132 -6.87 6.97 -20.21
CA ARG A 132 -7.32 7.87 -19.11
C ARG A 132 -8.43 7.29 -18.26
N GLY A 133 -9.09 6.25 -18.75
CA GLY A 133 -10.24 5.66 -18.08
C GLY A 133 -9.87 4.59 -17.05
N MET A 134 -8.60 4.41 -16.72
CA MET A 134 -8.19 3.46 -15.70
C MET A 134 -8.82 3.80 -14.34
N THR A 135 -9.20 2.76 -13.62
CA THR A 135 -9.81 2.87 -12.29
C THR A 135 -8.96 2.14 -11.27
N ILE A 136 -8.59 2.86 -10.21
CA ILE A 136 -7.95 2.23 -9.03
C ILE A 136 -9.08 1.73 -8.14
N GLU A 137 -9.06 0.44 -7.84
CA GLU A 137 -10.11 -0.20 -7.08
C GLU A 137 -9.55 -1.19 -6.06
N SER A 138 -10.39 -1.61 -5.11
CA SER A 138 -10.07 -2.67 -4.14
C SER A 138 -8.82 -2.39 -3.30
N VAL A 139 -8.57 -1.13 -2.96
CA VAL A 139 -7.51 -0.78 -2.00
C VAL A 139 -7.97 -1.23 -0.63
N ARG A 140 -7.32 -2.26 -0.06
CA ARG A 140 -7.73 -2.80 1.23
C ARG A 140 -6.61 -3.53 1.94
N LEU A 141 -6.77 -3.65 3.25
CA LEU A 141 -5.91 -4.49 4.08
C LEU A 141 -6.30 -5.95 3.89
N LEU A 142 -5.33 -6.80 3.58
CA LEU A 142 -5.54 -8.24 3.43
C LEU A 142 -5.23 -8.99 4.71
N GLU A 143 -4.16 -8.61 5.41
CA GLU A 143 -3.68 -9.35 6.56
C GLU A 143 -2.89 -8.43 7.48
N LYS A 144 -3.01 -8.66 8.77
CA LYS A 144 -2.22 -8.00 9.80
C LYS A 144 -1.84 -9.03 10.85
N LEU A 145 -0.55 -9.06 11.19
CA LEU A 145 0.02 -9.91 12.23
C LEU A 145 0.67 -9.05 13.30
N GLY A 146 0.55 -9.49 14.55
CA GLY A 146 1.17 -8.85 15.70
C GLY A 146 0.33 -7.73 16.30
N GLY A 147 0.76 -7.25 17.47
CA GLY A 147 0.05 -6.21 18.23
C GLY A 147 -1.10 -6.73 19.07
N LYS A 148 -1.79 -5.81 19.75
CA LYS A 148 -2.88 -6.13 20.69
C LYS A 148 -4.10 -6.78 20.04
N SER A 149 -4.43 -6.35 18.82
CA SER A 149 -5.60 -6.87 18.10
C SER A 149 -5.39 -8.24 17.48
N GLY A 150 -4.17 -8.79 17.57
CA GLY A 150 -3.86 -10.12 17.07
C GLY A 150 -3.87 -10.21 15.54
N HIS A 151 -4.17 -11.40 15.04
CA HIS A 151 -4.16 -11.70 13.62
C HIS A 151 -5.49 -11.27 12.97
N TYR A 152 -5.41 -10.43 11.96
CA TYR A 152 -6.52 -10.08 11.09
C TYR A 152 -6.29 -10.66 9.71
N GLN A 153 -7.33 -11.20 9.10
CA GLN A 153 -7.29 -11.67 7.72
C GLN A 153 -8.60 -11.30 7.04
N ALA A 154 -8.49 -10.65 5.88
CA ALA A 154 -9.67 -10.24 5.12
C ALA A 154 -10.39 -11.45 4.53
N ASP A 155 -11.71 -11.34 4.41
CA ASP A 155 -12.52 -12.33 3.71
C ASP A 155 -12.15 -12.37 2.22
N ALA A 156 -12.26 -13.55 1.63
CA ALA A 156 -12.10 -13.71 0.19
C ALA A 156 -13.21 -12.94 -0.55
N GLN A 157 -12.84 -12.27 -1.67
CA GLN A 157 -13.78 -11.61 -2.58
C GLN A 157 -13.88 -12.36 -3.89
#